data_1d0e6e89a1fd987586629a5723ea9761
#
_entry.id   1d0e6e89a1fd987586629a5723ea9761
#
_cell.length_a   1.000
_cell.length_b   1.000
_cell.length_c   1.000
_cell.angle_alpha   90.00
_cell.angle_beta   90.00
_cell.angle_gamma   90.00
#
_symmetry.space_group_name_H-M   'P 1'
#
loop_
_entity.id
_entity.type
_entity.pdbx_description
1 polymer ?
#
loop_
_entity_poly.entity_id
_entity_poly.type
_entity_poly.pdbx_seq_one_letter_code
_entity_poly.pdbx_strand_id
1 'polypeptide(L)'
;TTFDISEASKSYSVHSTTDKPMGIINTNNGILTANDIVLEVRSDSNEAAGFFNDGGSVYTGKNMEITVVGGSGNFMVNGIVNQSTGANNASKFTAGNIKMDLTGYGSELYGIINGSHGINGNNAVDFKAGNITIEANNDGNLIGITNKNGTSAASTFTADDINITGSGKGYIVGIENQTSNQMRMKNVAIKLTKKENGSGHASAGMLGISNTSADFKSDNTTIILDNINGNDKTTGINVGGNNAMINGDLNMRIIGNANADVIGVKGEAQVAGDVKAELSGGKNVTGILGTSTIDGSVKMKINSLGSACGINAGQVTVAHDVNMDISGQSGMVAGIAS
;
A
#
# COMPACT_ATOMS: atom_id res chain seq x y z
N THR A 1 -21.27 -17.19 17.20
CA THR A 1 -22.16 -17.69 16.12
C THR A 1 -21.31 -18.21 14.98
N THR A 2 -21.62 -19.41 14.50
CA THR A 2 -20.96 -20.01 13.33
C THR A 2 -21.93 -19.97 12.15
N PHE A 3 -21.46 -19.51 11.00
CA PHE A 3 -22.22 -19.48 9.76
C PHE A 3 -21.38 -20.09 8.64
N ASP A 4 -21.90 -21.13 8.00
CA ASP A 4 -21.21 -21.88 6.95
C ASP A 4 -21.98 -21.76 5.62
N ILE A 5 -21.32 -21.19 4.61
CA ILE A 5 -21.80 -21.06 3.23
C ILE A 5 -20.80 -21.68 2.24
N SER A 6 -20.01 -22.65 2.68
CA SER A 6 -18.93 -23.24 1.88
C SER A 6 -19.41 -24.19 0.77
N GLU A 7 -20.68 -24.61 0.79
CA GLU A 7 -21.20 -25.58 -0.20
C GLU A 7 -21.29 -25.05 -1.62
N ALA A 8 -21.44 -23.71 -1.81
CA ALA A 8 -21.53 -23.10 -3.12
C ALA A 8 -20.99 -21.66 -3.12
N SER A 9 -20.57 -21.19 -4.30
CA SER A 9 -20.22 -19.79 -4.51
C SER A 9 -21.44 -18.89 -4.27
N LYS A 10 -21.25 -17.74 -3.67
CA LYS A 10 -22.29 -16.78 -3.33
C LYS A 10 -22.01 -15.41 -3.95
N SER A 11 -23.06 -14.79 -4.45
CA SER A 11 -23.03 -13.41 -4.93
C SER A 11 -24.00 -12.55 -4.12
N TYR A 12 -23.52 -11.40 -3.67
CA TYR A 12 -24.30 -10.43 -2.91
C TYR A 12 -24.17 -9.05 -3.55
N SER A 13 -25.30 -8.36 -3.72
CA SER A 13 -25.33 -6.97 -4.16
C SER A 13 -26.07 -6.15 -3.11
N VAL A 14 -25.43 -5.07 -2.65
CA VAL A 14 -25.98 -4.15 -1.65
C VAL A 14 -25.87 -2.72 -2.18
N HIS A 15 -27.02 -2.05 -2.31
CA HIS A 15 -27.07 -0.66 -2.75
C HIS A 15 -27.86 0.18 -1.74
N SER A 16 -27.34 1.33 -1.38
CA SER A 16 -28.05 2.32 -0.58
C SER A 16 -27.88 3.72 -1.16
N THR A 17 -28.96 4.49 -1.13
CA THR A 17 -28.98 5.89 -1.55
C THR A 17 -28.68 6.86 -0.41
N THR A 18 -28.88 6.44 0.85
CA THR A 18 -28.78 7.29 2.04
C THR A 18 -27.89 6.75 3.14
N ASP A 19 -27.78 5.43 3.27
CA ASP A 19 -27.08 4.78 4.38
C ASP A 19 -25.66 4.29 3.96
N LYS A 20 -24.93 3.76 4.93
CA LYS A 20 -23.60 3.16 4.75
C LYS A 20 -23.74 1.67 4.40
N PRO A 21 -23.78 1.27 3.13
CA PRO A 21 -23.89 -0.13 2.77
C PRO A 21 -22.60 -0.89 3.10
N MET A 22 -22.79 -2.09 3.65
CA MET A 22 -21.73 -3.06 3.90
C MET A 22 -22.12 -4.40 3.29
N GLY A 23 -21.22 -5.02 2.53
CA GLY A 23 -21.50 -6.29 1.86
C GLY A 23 -21.63 -7.44 2.84
N ILE A 24 -20.57 -7.72 3.60
CA ILE A 24 -20.56 -8.75 4.64
C ILE A 24 -20.00 -8.17 5.94
N ILE A 25 -20.69 -8.45 7.04
CA ILE A 25 -20.25 -8.08 8.40
C ILE A 25 -20.11 -9.36 9.22
N ASN A 26 -18.89 -9.64 9.69
CA ASN A 26 -18.59 -10.73 10.61
C ASN A 26 -18.00 -10.15 11.90
N THR A 27 -18.77 -10.15 12.97
CA THR A 27 -18.43 -9.46 14.23
C THR A 27 -18.71 -10.31 15.46
N ASN A 28 -18.24 -9.86 16.63
CA ASN A 28 -18.55 -10.44 17.94
C ASN A 28 -18.20 -11.93 18.07
N ASN A 29 -16.95 -12.30 17.76
CA ASN A 29 -16.47 -13.68 17.74
C ASN A 29 -17.26 -14.58 16.77
N GLY A 30 -17.77 -14.00 15.68
CA GLY A 30 -18.42 -14.75 14.61
C GLY A 30 -17.43 -15.63 13.86
N ILE A 31 -17.84 -16.80 13.42
CA ILE A 31 -17.08 -17.69 12.54
C ILE A 31 -17.87 -17.81 11.24
N LEU A 32 -17.25 -17.34 10.16
CA LEU A 32 -17.83 -17.41 8.82
C LEU A 32 -16.91 -18.25 7.93
N THR A 33 -17.44 -19.33 7.39
CA THR A 33 -16.78 -20.16 6.36
C THR A 33 -17.51 -19.99 5.04
N ALA A 34 -16.77 -19.76 3.98
CA ALA A 34 -17.35 -19.52 2.66
C ALA A 34 -16.57 -20.25 1.55
N ASN A 35 -17.23 -20.46 0.41
CA ASN A 35 -16.59 -20.80 -0.85
C ASN A 35 -16.16 -19.51 -1.57
N ASP A 36 -16.31 -19.42 -2.89
CA ASP A 36 -16.07 -18.19 -3.63
C ASP A 36 -17.17 -17.17 -3.31
N ILE A 37 -16.77 -15.92 -3.11
CA ILE A 37 -17.67 -14.81 -2.81
C ILE A 37 -17.51 -13.72 -3.86
N VAL A 38 -18.61 -13.24 -4.40
CA VAL A 38 -18.70 -12.03 -5.21
C VAL A 38 -19.52 -11.00 -4.45
N LEU A 39 -18.94 -9.84 -4.18
CA LEU A 39 -19.59 -8.73 -3.49
C LEU A 39 -19.65 -7.51 -4.41
N GLU A 40 -20.83 -6.95 -4.56
CA GLU A 40 -21.04 -5.65 -5.16
C GLU A 40 -21.70 -4.74 -4.13
N VAL A 41 -21.00 -3.66 -3.75
CA VAL A 41 -21.49 -2.70 -2.75
C VAL A 41 -21.47 -1.31 -3.34
N ARG A 42 -22.59 -0.62 -3.30
CA ARG A 42 -22.73 0.72 -3.83
C ARG A 42 -23.43 1.67 -2.87
N SER A 43 -22.84 2.83 -2.68
CA SER A 43 -23.47 3.95 -2.00
C SER A 43 -23.57 5.15 -2.95
N ASP A 44 -24.69 5.85 -2.96
CA ASP A 44 -24.86 7.06 -3.77
C ASP A 44 -24.41 8.32 -3.01
N SER A 45 -24.42 8.29 -1.68
CA SER A 45 -24.19 9.50 -0.87
C SER A 45 -23.46 9.28 0.46
N ASN A 46 -22.83 8.09 0.67
CA ASN A 46 -22.24 7.78 1.96
C ASN A 46 -21.01 6.87 1.85
N GLU A 47 -20.43 6.49 2.98
CA GLU A 47 -19.38 5.45 3.08
C GLU A 47 -19.88 4.11 2.52
N ALA A 48 -18.96 3.31 2.00
CA ALA A 48 -19.24 1.94 1.57
C ALA A 48 -18.12 1.00 1.98
N ALA A 49 -18.45 -0.23 2.37
CA ALA A 49 -17.47 -1.26 2.68
C ALA A 49 -17.87 -2.62 2.08
N GLY A 50 -16.89 -3.31 1.48
CA GLY A 50 -17.11 -4.65 0.93
C GLY A 50 -17.22 -5.69 2.05
N PHE A 51 -16.17 -5.93 2.79
CA PHE A 51 -16.11 -6.94 3.85
C PHE A 51 -15.58 -6.34 5.16
N PHE A 52 -16.29 -6.60 6.25
CA PHE A 52 -15.93 -6.13 7.59
C PHE A 52 -15.81 -7.31 8.55
N ASN A 53 -14.60 -7.59 9.07
CA ASN A 53 -14.30 -8.66 10.03
C ASN A 53 -13.74 -8.03 11.31
N ASP A 54 -14.46 -8.11 12.42
CA ASP A 54 -14.12 -7.40 13.66
C ASP A 54 -14.46 -8.19 14.91
N GLY A 55 -13.97 -7.72 16.05
CA GLY A 55 -14.36 -8.20 17.37
C GLY A 55 -13.99 -9.66 17.66
N GLY A 56 -12.79 -10.09 17.28
CA GLY A 56 -12.28 -11.44 17.48
C GLY A 56 -12.88 -12.47 16.53
N SER A 57 -13.45 -12.03 15.41
CA SER A 57 -14.12 -12.89 14.45
C SER A 57 -13.17 -13.59 13.51
N VAL A 58 -13.57 -14.75 13.00
CA VAL A 58 -12.79 -15.59 12.09
C VAL A 58 -13.52 -15.72 10.76
N TYR A 59 -12.85 -15.34 9.69
CA TYR A 59 -13.27 -15.63 8.32
C TYR A 59 -12.34 -16.64 7.67
N THR A 60 -12.91 -17.62 6.99
CA THR A 60 -12.19 -18.58 6.15
C THR A 60 -12.95 -18.77 4.85
N GLY A 61 -12.31 -18.45 3.72
CA GLY A 61 -12.93 -18.58 2.40
C GLY A 61 -11.95 -18.95 1.31
N LYS A 62 -12.47 -19.22 0.12
CA LYS A 62 -11.68 -19.41 -1.10
C LYS A 62 -11.42 -18.07 -1.78
N ASN A 63 -11.91 -17.86 -3.00
CA ASN A 63 -11.66 -16.62 -3.72
C ASN A 63 -12.71 -15.56 -3.40
N MET A 64 -12.30 -14.29 -3.52
CA MET A 64 -13.19 -13.15 -3.35
C MET A 64 -13.05 -12.19 -4.53
N GLU A 65 -14.17 -11.76 -5.08
CA GLU A 65 -14.26 -10.63 -6.00
C GLU A 65 -15.13 -9.56 -5.35
N ILE A 66 -14.58 -8.37 -5.18
CA ILE A 66 -15.22 -7.28 -4.43
C ILE A 66 -15.23 -6.03 -5.29
N THR A 67 -16.42 -5.53 -5.58
CA THR A 67 -16.62 -4.22 -6.19
C THR A 67 -17.25 -3.29 -5.16
N VAL A 68 -16.60 -2.16 -4.87
CA VAL A 68 -17.16 -1.14 -3.99
C VAL A 68 -17.15 0.21 -4.67
N VAL A 69 -18.30 0.84 -4.74
CA VAL A 69 -18.48 2.19 -5.23
C VAL A 69 -19.04 3.07 -4.11
N GLY A 70 -18.26 4.05 -3.67
CA GLY A 70 -18.67 5.00 -2.65
C GLY A 70 -19.45 6.18 -3.22
N GLY A 71 -20.20 6.86 -2.36
CA GLY A 71 -20.98 8.05 -2.72
C GLY A 71 -20.15 9.30 -2.92
N SER A 72 -20.78 10.30 -3.54
CA SER A 72 -20.21 11.64 -3.69
C SER A 72 -20.23 12.38 -2.35
N GLY A 73 -19.07 12.81 -1.86
CA GLY A 73 -18.93 13.54 -0.59
C GLY A 73 -17.65 13.16 0.14
N ASN A 74 -17.52 13.60 1.37
CA ASN A 74 -16.30 13.40 2.17
C ASN A 74 -16.33 12.06 2.92
N PHE A 75 -16.60 10.98 2.21
CA PHE A 75 -16.84 9.65 2.77
C PHE A 75 -15.70 8.67 2.46
N MET A 76 -15.60 7.64 3.29
CA MET A 76 -14.60 6.59 3.20
C MET A 76 -15.13 5.41 2.39
N VAL A 77 -14.25 4.82 1.57
CA VAL A 77 -14.51 3.56 0.86
C VAL A 77 -13.52 2.51 1.32
N ASN A 78 -14.01 1.35 1.72
CA ASN A 78 -13.18 0.24 2.16
C ASN A 78 -13.47 -1.03 1.35
N GLY A 79 -12.44 -1.68 0.82
CA GLY A 79 -12.59 -3.02 0.25
C GLY A 79 -12.76 -4.08 1.35
N ILE A 80 -11.73 -4.32 2.14
CA ILE A 80 -11.74 -5.26 3.28
C ILE A 80 -11.21 -4.55 4.52
N VAL A 81 -11.92 -4.71 5.63
CA VAL A 81 -11.49 -4.31 6.97
C VAL A 81 -11.38 -5.54 7.85
N ASN A 82 -10.17 -5.86 8.32
CA ASN A 82 -9.90 -6.90 9.31
C ASN A 82 -9.30 -6.24 10.55
N GLN A 83 -10.12 -6.05 11.58
CA GLN A 83 -9.72 -5.36 12.81
C GLN A 83 -10.23 -6.10 14.05
N SER A 84 -9.76 -5.72 15.23
CA SER A 84 -10.23 -6.30 16.48
C SER A 84 -10.48 -5.19 17.50
N THR A 85 -11.71 -4.71 17.55
CA THR A 85 -12.15 -3.66 18.46
C THR A 85 -12.88 -4.25 19.67
N GLY A 86 -12.47 -3.88 20.89
CA GLY A 86 -13.16 -4.25 22.13
C GLY A 86 -13.21 -5.74 22.49
N ALA A 87 -12.53 -6.61 21.72
CA ALA A 87 -12.51 -8.05 21.98
C ALA A 87 -11.20 -8.47 22.67
N ASN A 88 -11.25 -9.59 23.41
CA ASN A 88 -10.06 -10.20 23.98
C ASN A 88 -9.33 -11.14 23.01
N ASN A 89 -9.91 -11.40 21.84
CA ASN A 89 -9.38 -12.31 20.83
C ASN A 89 -8.98 -11.57 19.56
N ALA A 90 -7.92 -12.04 18.90
CA ALA A 90 -7.51 -11.55 17.59
C ALA A 90 -8.53 -11.92 16.50
N SER A 91 -8.88 -10.97 15.64
CA SER A 91 -9.63 -11.28 14.43
C SER A 91 -8.72 -11.93 13.40
N LYS A 92 -9.25 -12.92 12.68
CA LYS A 92 -8.51 -13.66 11.65
C LYS A 92 -9.27 -13.63 10.33
N PHE A 93 -8.55 -13.32 9.28
CA PHE A 93 -9.08 -13.33 7.91
C PHE A 93 -8.21 -14.23 7.05
N THR A 94 -8.80 -15.27 6.46
CA THR A 94 -8.11 -16.18 5.55
C THR A 94 -8.91 -16.32 4.26
N ALA A 95 -8.29 -16.03 3.12
CA ALA A 95 -8.89 -16.19 1.80
C ALA A 95 -7.92 -16.87 0.83
N GLY A 96 -8.44 -17.38 -0.27
CA GLY A 96 -7.63 -17.70 -1.45
C GLY A 96 -7.23 -16.42 -2.18
N ASN A 97 -7.55 -16.31 -3.46
CA ASN A 97 -7.26 -15.08 -4.20
C ASN A 97 -8.31 -13.99 -3.93
N ILE A 98 -7.86 -12.75 -3.92
CA ILE A 98 -8.70 -11.57 -3.73
C ILE A 98 -8.53 -10.64 -4.94
N LYS A 99 -9.65 -10.26 -5.55
CA LYS A 99 -9.69 -9.23 -6.60
C LYS A 99 -10.65 -8.14 -6.16
N MET A 100 -10.19 -6.89 -6.22
CA MET A 100 -10.99 -5.73 -5.83
C MET A 100 -11.00 -4.67 -6.92
N ASP A 101 -12.17 -4.11 -7.18
CA ASP A 101 -12.40 -2.90 -7.98
C ASP A 101 -13.09 -1.85 -7.09
N LEU A 102 -12.37 -0.77 -6.80
CA LEU A 102 -12.78 0.19 -5.80
C LEU A 102 -12.85 1.59 -6.39
N THR A 103 -13.98 2.24 -6.26
CA THR A 103 -14.17 3.62 -6.69
C THR A 103 -14.67 4.49 -5.55
N GLY A 104 -13.93 5.56 -5.25
CA GLY A 104 -14.31 6.57 -4.27
C GLY A 104 -14.38 7.96 -4.90
N TYR A 105 -15.31 8.76 -4.41
CA TYR A 105 -15.46 10.18 -4.78
C TYR A 105 -15.22 11.08 -3.56
N GLY A 106 -14.77 10.48 -2.45
CA GLY A 106 -14.67 11.12 -1.15
C GLY A 106 -13.24 11.31 -0.64
N SER A 107 -13.12 11.43 0.68
CA SER A 107 -11.84 11.77 1.34
C SER A 107 -10.82 10.64 1.28
N GLU A 108 -11.24 9.40 1.50
CA GLU A 108 -10.31 8.28 1.69
C GLU A 108 -10.84 6.99 1.04
N LEU A 109 -9.93 6.26 0.41
CA LEU A 109 -10.19 4.92 -0.09
C LEU A 109 -9.08 3.98 0.40
N TYR A 110 -9.50 2.87 1.02
CA TYR A 110 -8.62 1.79 1.46
C TYR A 110 -8.98 0.50 0.73
N GLY A 111 -7.98 -0.14 0.12
CA GLY A 111 -8.18 -1.48 -0.42
C GLY A 111 -8.33 -2.50 0.71
N ILE A 112 -7.30 -2.67 1.54
CA ILE A 112 -7.33 -3.55 2.71
C ILE A 112 -6.82 -2.79 3.94
N ILE A 113 -7.59 -2.86 5.01
CA ILE A 113 -7.18 -2.46 6.35
C ILE A 113 -6.98 -3.72 7.19
N ASN A 114 -5.74 -4.00 7.61
CA ASN A 114 -5.43 -5.05 8.58
C ASN A 114 -4.91 -4.39 9.85
N GLY A 115 -5.75 -4.35 10.87
CA GLY A 115 -5.50 -3.65 12.11
C GLY A 115 -6.50 -2.54 12.36
N SER A 116 -6.14 -1.54 13.14
CA SER A 116 -7.07 -0.49 13.55
C SER A 116 -6.91 0.77 12.69
N HIS A 117 -7.99 1.25 12.11
CA HIS A 117 -8.07 2.59 11.54
C HIS A 117 -8.72 3.55 12.54
N GLY A 118 -7.90 4.39 13.17
CA GLY A 118 -8.39 5.48 14.03
C GLY A 118 -9.02 5.08 15.38
N ILE A 119 -9.09 3.80 15.70
CA ILE A 119 -9.59 3.29 16.97
C ILE A 119 -8.47 2.57 17.70
N ASN A 120 -8.34 2.74 18.99
CA ASN A 120 -7.40 2.00 19.82
C ASN A 120 -7.84 0.52 19.93
N GLY A 121 -7.58 -0.26 18.89
CA GLY A 121 -7.72 -1.71 18.94
C GLY A 121 -6.60 -2.31 19.78
N ASN A 122 -6.92 -3.11 20.77
CA ASN A 122 -5.95 -3.64 21.73
C ASN A 122 -5.36 -4.99 21.33
N ASN A 123 -5.82 -5.60 20.23
CA ASN A 123 -5.42 -6.95 19.85
C ASN A 123 -4.76 -7.00 18.48
N ALA A 124 -3.80 -7.91 18.34
CA ALA A 124 -3.26 -8.28 17.05
C ALA A 124 -4.36 -8.82 16.12
N VAL A 125 -4.18 -8.68 14.83
CA VAL A 125 -5.05 -9.28 13.82
C VAL A 125 -4.20 -10.03 12.80
N ASP A 126 -4.75 -11.12 12.27
CA ASP A 126 -4.07 -11.93 11.28
C ASP A 126 -4.82 -11.85 9.94
N PHE A 127 -4.09 -11.53 8.89
CA PHE A 127 -4.58 -11.55 7.52
C PHE A 127 -3.73 -12.50 6.69
N LYS A 128 -4.39 -13.44 6.00
CA LYS A 128 -3.74 -14.35 5.08
C LYS A 128 -4.55 -14.46 3.79
N ALA A 129 -3.89 -14.30 2.65
CA ALA A 129 -4.49 -14.51 1.35
C ALA A 129 -3.50 -15.19 0.38
N GLY A 130 -4.01 -15.71 -0.73
CA GLY A 130 -3.20 -16.02 -1.91
C GLY A 130 -2.85 -14.73 -2.65
N ASN A 131 -3.13 -14.67 -3.96
CA ASN A 131 -2.87 -13.46 -4.74
C ASN A 131 -3.89 -12.37 -4.44
N ILE A 132 -3.43 -11.12 -4.38
CA ILE A 132 -4.26 -9.95 -4.16
C ILE A 132 -4.10 -9.00 -5.35
N THR A 133 -5.20 -8.66 -6.00
CA THR A 133 -5.26 -7.64 -7.04
C THR A 133 -6.20 -6.53 -6.60
N ILE A 134 -5.72 -5.29 -6.58
CA ILE A 134 -6.48 -4.10 -6.23
C ILE A 134 -6.43 -3.12 -7.40
N GLU A 135 -7.58 -2.78 -7.95
CA GLU A 135 -7.77 -1.66 -8.85
C GLU A 135 -8.56 -0.59 -8.09
N ALA A 136 -8.00 0.61 -7.94
CA ALA A 136 -8.56 1.61 -7.06
C ALA A 136 -8.50 3.02 -7.65
N ASN A 137 -9.62 3.72 -7.64
CA ASN A 137 -9.75 5.10 -8.08
C ASN A 137 -10.40 5.95 -7.00
N ASN A 138 -9.77 7.04 -6.60
CA ASN A 138 -10.35 7.97 -5.64
C ASN A 138 -10.17 9.43 -6.06
N ASP A 139 -11.07 10.28 -5.64
CA ASP A 139 -10.93 11.74 -5.77
C ASP A 139 -10.24 12.37 -4.55
N GLY A 140 -9.97 11.61 -3.50
CA GLY A 140 -9.18 11.98 -2.32
C GLY A 140 -7.94 11.13 -2.14
N ASN A 141 -7.67 10.73 -0.89
CA ASN A 141 -6.56 9.87 -0.50
C ASN A 141 -6.81 8.42 -0.94
N LEU A 142 -5.76 7.74 -1.35
CA LEU A 142 -5.81 6.33 -1.74
C LEU A 142 -4.72 5.56 -1.00
N ILE A 143 -5.11 4.53 -0.28
CA ILE A 143 -4.20 3.58 0.35
C ILE A 143 -4.57 2.16 -0.12
N GLY A 144 -3.65 1.51 -0.83
CA GLY A 144 -3.91 0.15 -1.32
C GLY A 144 -4.06 -0.84 -0.17
N ILE A 145 -3.04 -1.00 0.65
CA ILE A 145 -3.04 -1.89 1.82
C ILE A 145 -2.44 -1.13 3.00
N THR A 146 -3.13 -1.13 4.14
CA THR A 146 -2.54 -0.71 5.41
C THR A 146 -2.53 -1.85 6.42
N ASN A 147 -1.38 -2.09 7.03
CA ASN A 147 -1.17 -3.02 8.14
C ASN A 147 -0.73 -2.21 9.35
N LYS A 148 -1.71 -1.75 10.11
CA LYS A 148 -1.52 -0.78 11.19
C LYS A 148 -2.28 -1.20 12.43
N ASN A 149 -1.58 -1.28 13.55
CA ASN A 149 -2.22 -1.47 14.85
C ASN A 149 -1.95 -0.28 15.77
N GLY A 150 -2.92 0.15 16.53
CA GLY A 150 -2.81 1.26 17.48
C GLY A 150 -2.08 0.91 18.78
N THR A 151 -1.66 -0.34 18.97
CA THR A 151 -1.03 -0.84 20.18
C THR A 151 0.24 -1.64 19.90
N SER A 152 0.91 -2.11 20.96
CA SER A 152 2.13 -2.92 20.90
C SER A 152 1.91 -4.37 20.41
N ALA A 153 0.69 -4.82 20.20
CA ALA A 153 0.41 -6.17 19.69
C ALA A 153 0.68 -6.22 18.18
N ALA A 154 1.59 -7.09 17.75
CA ALA A 154 1.98 -7.23 16.36
C ALA A 154 0.87 -7.91 15.53
N SER A 155 0.38 -7.23 14.48
CA SER A 155 -0.50 -7.81 13.48
C SER A 155 0.30 -8.45 12.36
N THR A 156 -0.21 -9.53 11.79
CA THR A 156 0.42 -10.22 10.66
C THR A 156 -0.39 -10.03 9.38
N PHE A 157 0.33 -9.82 8.29
CA PHE A 157 -0.22 -9.79 6.94
C PHE A 157 0.63 -10.70 6.05
N THR A 158 0.02 -11.71 5.47
CA THR A 158 0.69 -12.64 4.56
C THR A 158 -0.10 -12.78 3.28
N ALA A 159 0.59 -12.64 2.14
CA ALA A 159 0.02 -12.89 0.82
C ALA A 159 1.05 -13.52 -0.11
N ASP A 160 0.59 -14.13 -1.20
CA ASP A 160 1.49 -14.52 -2.29
C ASP A 160 1.83 -13.28 -3.13
N ASP A 161 1.25 -13.10 -4.30
CA ASP A 161 1.51 -11.96 -5.15
C ASP A 161 0.54 -10.80 -4.86
N ILE A 162 1.07 -9.59 -4.78
CA ILE A 162 0.28 -8.37 -4.62
C ILE A 162 0.43 -7.50 -5.86
N ASN A 163 -0.69 -7.14 -6.46
CA ASN A 163 -0.77 -6.19 -7.57
C ASN A 163 -1.73 -5.06 -7.22
N ILE A 164 -1.20 -3.85 -7.07
CA ILE A 164 -1.97 -2.64 -6.76
C ILE A 164 -1.84 -1.67 -7.92
N THR A 165 -2.95 -1.36 -8.55
CA THR A 165 -3.06 -0.28 -9.53
C THR A 165 -4.04 0.76 -9.01
N GLY A 166 -3.64 2.03 -8.99
CA GLY A 166 -4.53 3.04 -8.47
C GLY A 166 -4.24 4.47 -8.89
N SER A 167 -5.25 5.32 -8.74
CA SER A 167 -5.11 6.75 -8.97
C SER A 167 -5.89 7.57 -7.93
N GLY A 168 -5.35 8.72 -7.55
CA GLY A 168 -5.95 9.61 -6.57
C GLY A 168 -5.54 11.06 -6.73
N LYS A 169 -6.27 11.97 -6.07
CA LYS A 169 -5.95 13.41 -6.04
C LYS A 169 -5.24 13.83 -4.76
N GLY A 170 -5.44 13.10 -3.65
CA GLY A 170 -4.85 13.35 -2.34
C GLY A 170 -3.54 12.58 -2.09
N TYR A 171 -3.32 12.18 -0.85
CA TYR A 171 -2.23 11.30 -0.44
C TYR A 171 -2.39 9.91 -1.03
N ILE A 172 -1.36 9.36 -1.67
CA ILE A 172 -1.44 8.07 -2.34
C ILE A 172 -0.34 7.17 -1.81
N VAL A 173 -0.73 5.97 -1.32
CA VAL A 173 0.18 4.95 -0.82
C VAL A 173 -0.21 3.59 -1.38
N GLY A 174 0.76 2.85 -1.89
CA GLY A 174 0.53 1.47 -2.28
C GLY A 174 0.38 0.56 -1.07
N ILE A 175 1.41 0.47 -0.25
CA ILE A 175 1.44 -0.34 0.97
C ILE A 175 1.96 0.51 2.14
N GLU A 176 1.23 0.47 3.25
CA GLU A 176 1.61 1.07 4.51
C GLU A 176 1.72 -0.01 5.59
N ASN A 177 2.91 -0.20 6.18
CA ASN A 177 3.15 -1.12 7.28
C ASN A 177 3.72 -0.33 8.47
N GLN A 178 3.02 -0.35 9.58
CA GLN A 178 3.34 0.49 10.74
C GLN A 178 3.38 -0.31 12.05
N THR A 179 4.18 0.15 13.00
CA THR A 179 4.14 -0.20 14.43
C THR A 179 4.28 -1.70 14.72
N SER A 180 5.51 -2.22 14.72
CA SER A 180 5.84 -3.62 15.09
C SER A 180 5.09 -4.73 14.33
N ASN A 181 4.32 -4.38 13.30
CA ASN A 181 3.56 -5.32 12.49
C ASN A 181 4.45 -6.06 11.50
N GLN A 182 3.99 -7.21 11.02
CA GLN A 182 4.72 -8.03 10.07
C GLN A 182 3.96 -8.14 8.75
N MET A 183 4.66 -7.88 7.65
CA MET A 183 4.16 -8.14 6.29
C MET A 183 5.11 -9.07 5.55
N ARG A 184 4.55 -10.13 4.95
CA ARG A 184 5.31 -11.11 4.18
C ARG A 184 4.57 -11.41 2.89
N MET A 185 5.22 -11.14 1.76
CA MET A 185 4.67 -11.33 0.42
C MET A 185 5.73 -12.00 -0.47
N LYS A 186 5.31 -12.67 -1.54
CA LYS A 186 6.23 -13.14 -2.58
C LYS A 186 6.59 -11.98 -3.50
N ASN A 187 5.71 -11.62 -4.43
CA ASN A 187 5.98 -10.52 -5.33
C ASN A 187 5.04 -9.34 -5.06
N VAL A 188 5.59 -8.14 -5.16
CA VAL A 188 4.84 -6.91 -4.98
C VAL A 188 4.96 -6.07 -6.25
N ALA A 189 3.84 -5.74 -6.88
CA ALA A 189 3.75 -4.83 -8.00
C ALA A 189 2.81 -3.66 -7.64
N ILE A 190 3.32 -2.45 -7.68
CA ILE A 190 2.58 -1.23 -7.35
C ILE A 190 2.67 -0.27 -8.53
N LYS A 191 1.51 0.15 -9.06
CA LYS A 191 1.42 1.17 -10.09
C LYS A 191 0.42 2.25 -9.66
N LEU A 192 0.92 3.43 -9.33
CA LEU A 192 0.10 4.53 -8.84
C LEU A 192 0.27 5.77 -9.72
N THR A 193 -0.82 6.49 -9.91
CA THR A 193 -0.86 7.72 -10.70
C THR A 193 -1.54 8.84 -9.91
N LYS A 194 -0.91 10.00 -9.84
CA LYS A 194 -1.52 11.21 -9.29
C LYS A 194 -2.42 11.84 -10.35
N LYS A 195 -3.68 11.98 -10.04
CA LYS A 195 -4.62 12.83 -10.80
C LYS A 195 -4.26 14.29 -10.54
N GLU A 196 -4.81 15.21 -11.34
CA GLU A 196 -4.67 16.65 -11.08
C GLU A 196 -5.12 17.00 -9.66
N ASN A 197 -4.40 17.92 -9.01
CA ASN A 197 -4.71 18.33 -7.65
C ASN A 197 -6.12 18.93 -7.58
N GLY A 198 -7.00 18.24 -6.85
CA GLY A 198 -8.28 18.83 -6.44
C GLY A 198 -8.05 19.95 -5.43
N SER A 199 -8.84 21.02 -5.50
CA SER A 199 -8.84 22.07 -4.49
C SER A 199 -9.18 21.47 -3.12
N GLY A 200 -8.28 21.55 -2.15
CA GLY A 200 -8.51 21.12 -0.76
C GLY A 200 -7.60 20.00 -0.23
N HIS A 201 -6.80 19.38 -1.06
CA HIS A 201 -5.82 18.37 -0.62
C HIS A 201 -4.39 18.93 -0.75
N ALA A 202 -4.04 19.85 0.16
CA ALA A 202 -2.69 20.40 0.22
C ALA A 202 -1.70 19.34 0.72
N SER A 203 -0.55 19.24 0.04
CA SER A 203 0.71 18.60 0.46
C SER A 203 0.63 17.13 0.90
N ALA A 204 0.07 16.28 0.07
CA ALA A 204 0.07 14.85 0.35
C ALA A 204 0.91 14.10 -0.70
N GLY A 205 2.08 13.60 -0.30
CA GLY A 205 3.02 12.89 -1.14
C GLY A 205 2.48 11.60 -1.76
N MET A 206 3.27 11.03 -2.65
CA MET A 206 3.03 9.69 -3.20
C MET A 206 4.10 8.73 -2.69
N LEU A 207 3.68 7.60 -2.15
CA LEU A 207 4.55 6.54 -1.66
C LEU A 207 4.21 5.21 -2.31
N GLY A 208 5.22 4.48 -2.78
CA GLY A 208 5.03 3.08 -3.16
C GLY A 208 4.83 2.22 -1.92
N ILE A 209 5.84 2.16 -1.06
CA ILE A 209 5.83 1.42 0.20
C ILE A 209 6.28 2.35 1.33
N SER A 210 5.51 2.38 2.41
CA SER A 210 5.85 3.04 3.67
C SER A 210 5.97 1.97 4.76
N ASN A 211 7.17 1.74 5.27
CA ASN A 211 7.44 0.81 6.36
C ASN A 211 8.02 1.56 7.55
N THR A 212 7.24 1.74 8.61
CA THR A 212 7.64 2.52 9.78
C THR A 212 7.62 1.67 11.04
N SER A 213 8.81 1.39 11.59
CA SER A 213 8.99 0.59 12.82
C SER A 213 8.31 -0.80 12.74
N ALA A 214 8.32 -1.41 11.55
CA ALA A 214 7.62 -2.66 11.25
C ALA A 214 8.52 -3.60 10.41
N ASP A 215 8.21 -4.89 10.39
CA ASP A 215 8.93 -5.91 9.62
C ASP A 215 8.25 -6.12 8.25
N PHE A 216 8.90 -5.72 7.16
CA PHE A 216 8.44 -5.88 5.79
C PHE A 216 9.35 -6.83 5.03
N LYS A 217 8.78 -7.87 4.40
CA LYS A 217 9.52 -8.80 3.54
C LYS A 217 8.76 -9.09 2.25
N SER A 218 9.48 -9.04 1.14
CA SER A 218 9.02 -9.50 -0.18
C SER A 218 10.12 -10.25 -0.90
N ASP A 219 9.75 -11.10 -1.86
CA ASP A 219 10.76 -11.72 -2.74
C ASP A 219 11.18 -10.72 -3.82
N ASN A 220 10.25 -10.27 -4.67
CA ASN A 220 10.55 -9.22 -5.64
C ASN A 220 9.61 -8.03 -5.46
N THR A 221 10.11 -6.83 -5.79
CA THR A 221 9.31 -5.61 -5.69
C THR A 221 9.45 -4.77 -6.95
N THR A 222 8.32 -4.40 -7.54
CA THR A 222 8.24 -3.46 -8.66
C THR A 222 7.35 -2.28 -8.28
N ILE A 223 7.85 -1.06 -8.44
CA ILE A 223 7.14 0.17 -8.09
C ILE A 223 7.16 1.12 -9.28
N ILE A 224 5.98 1.51 -9.74
CA ILE A 224 5.78 2.51 -10.80
C ILE A 224 4.93 3.64 -10.22
N LEU A 225 5.53 4.82 -10.09
CA LEU A 225 4.83 6.01 -9.58
C LEU A 225 4.86 7.11 -10.63
N ASP A 226 3.70 7.66 -10.95
CA ASP A 226 3.53 8.81 -11.84
C ASP A 226 2.87 9.97 -11.09
N ASN A 227 3.67 10.95 -10.71
CA ASN A 227 3.26 12.14 -9.97
C ASN A 227 3.45 13.43 -10.76
N ILE A 228 3.34 13.40 -12.09
CA ILE A 228 3.52 14.60 -12.93
C ILE A 228 2.54 15.71 -12.52
N ASN A 229 1.34 15.36 -12.16
CA ASN A 229 0.26 16.31 -11.86
C ASN A 229 0.22 16.77 -10.38
N GLY A 230 1.03 16.17 -9.50
CA GLY A 230 1.06 16.55 -8.08
C GLY A 230 2.25 17.44 -7.75
N ASN A 231 2.11 18.34 -6.78
CA ASN A 231 3.21 19.23 -6.34
C ASN A 231 3.99 18.65 -5.15
N ASP A 232 3.77 17.40 -4.80
CA ASP A 232 4.26 16.78 -3.58
C ASP A 232 5.37 15.78 -3.83
N LYS A 233 6.15 15.53 -2.78
CA LYS A 233 7.24 14.56 -2.78
C LYS A 233 6.78 13.17 -3.19
N THR A 234 7.58 12.52 -4.03
CA THR A 234 7.35 11.14 -4.46
C THR A 234 8.48 10.24 -3.95
N THR A 235 8.12 9.17 -3.26
CA THR A 235 9.11 8.22 -2.73
C THR A 235 8.72 6.79 -3.09
N GLY A 236 9.63 6.03 -3.67
CA GLY A 236 9.40 4.61 -3.96
C GLY A 236 9.23 3.80 -2.69
N ILE A 237 10.25 3.73 -1.86
CA ILE A 237 10.23 3.05 -0.57
C ILE A 237 10.69 4.02 0.51
N ASN A 238 9.88 4.17 1.56
CA ASN A 238 10.20 4.94 2.75
C ASN A 238 10.28 4.01 3.96
N VAL A 239 11.46 3.87 4.53
CA VAL A 239 11.71 3.01 5.70
C VAL A 239 12.09 3.89 6.89
N GLY A 240 11.35 3.74 7.98
CA GLY A 240 11.60 4.44 9.23
C GLY A 240 11.71 3.46 10.40
N GLY A 241 12.92 3.23 10.90
CA GLY A 241 13.19 2.50 12.13
C GLY A 241 13.58 1.03 11.98
N ASN A 242 12.87 0.22 11.22
CA ASN A 242 13.23 -1.19 10.96
C ASN A 242 13.47 -1.42 9.47
N ASN A 243 14.26 -2.44 9.15
CA ASN A 243 14.64 -2.75 7.77
C ASN A 243 13.43 -3.22 6.94
N ALA A 244 13.34 -2.72 5.70
CA ALA A 244 12.59 -3.39 4.66
C ALA A 244 13.51 -4.40 3.95
N MET A 245 13.11 -5.67 3.90
CA MET A 245 13.88 -6.74 3.27
C MET A 245 13.21 -7.17 1.97
N ILE A 246 13.95 -7.11 0.88
CA ILE A 246 13.56 -7.62 -0.45
C ILE A 246 14.54 -8.73 -0.78
N ASN A 247 14.06 -9.98 -0.79
CA ASN A 247 14.91 -11.17 -0.99
C ASN A 247 15.36 -11.36 -2.45
N GLY A 248 14.76 -10.66 -3.40
CA GLY A 248 15.11 -10.66 -4.81
C GLY A 248 15.34 -9.24 -5.32
N ASP A 249 14.80 -8.93 -6.50
CA ASP A 249 15.05 -7.68 -7.18
C ASP A 249 14.11 -6.54 -6.77
N LEU A 250 14.65 -5.32 -6.75
CA LEU A 250 13.90 -4.08 -6.63
C LEU A 250 13.93 -3.30 -7.95
N ASN A 251 12.79 -3.19 -8.60
CA ASN A 251 12.61 -2.42 -9.81
C ASN A 251 11.75 -1.18 -9.57
N MET A 252 12.23 0.00 -9.90
CA MET A 252 11.51 1.25 -9.70
C MET A 252 11.50 2.11 -10.97
N ARG A 253 10.32 2.67 -11.29
CA ARG A 253 10.17 3.75 -12.24
C ARG A 253 9.34 4.84 -11.60
N ILE A 254 9.94 5.99 -11.35
CA ILE A 254 9.29 7.09 -10.65
C ILE A 254 9.42 8.37 -11.47
N ILE A 255 8.29 8.99 -11.75
CA ILE A 255 8.21 10.29 -12.41
C ILE A 255 7.60 11.27 -11.41
N GLY A 256 8.33 12.31 -11.06
CA GLY A 256 7.87 13.35 -10.16
C GLY A 256 7.47 14.64 -10.86
N ASN A 257 6.88 15.53 -10.10
CA ASN A 257 6.58 16.90 -10.55
C ASN A 257 7.82 17.80 -10.45
N ALA A 258 7.92 18.76 -11.36
CA ALA A 258 9.03 19.71 -11.44
C ALA A 258 9.34 20.51 -10.16
N ASN A 259 8.35 20.68 -9.30
CA ASN A 259 8.46 21.47 -8.06
C ASN A 259 8.72 20.63 -6.79
N ALA A 260 8.75 19.31 -6.91
CA ALA A 260 8.83 18.41 -5.78
C ALA A 260 10.04 17.47 -5.86
N ASP A 261 10.43 16.92 -4.72
CA ASP A 261 11.54 15.97 -4.65
C ASP A 261 11.08 14.56 -5.03
N VAL A 262 11.97 13.81 -5.70
CA VAL A 262 11.81 12.38 -6.02
C VAL A 262 12.89 11.59 -5.29
N ILE A 263 12.48 10.54 -4.57
CA ILE A 263 13.41 9.63 -3.90
C ILE A 263 13.05 8.19 -4.27
N GLY A 264 14.04 7.42 -4.70
CA GLY A 264 13.85 5.99 -4.94
C GLY A 264 13.66 5.23 -3.63
N VAL A 265 14.70 5.11 -2.83
CA VAL A 265 14.71 4.47 -1.51
C VAL A 265 15.11 5.48 -0.45
N LYS A 266 14.35 5.59 0.63
CA LYS A 266 14.65 6.42 1.80
C LYS A 266 14.69 5.56 3.06
N GLY A 267 15.79 5.64 3.81
CA GLY A 267 15.97 4.91 5.07
C GLY A 267 16.74 3.60 4.90
N GLU A 268 16.43 2.62 5.73
CA GLU A 268 17.17 1.35 5.79
C GLU A 268 16.47 0.27 4.96
N ALA A 269 17.08 -0.13 3.83
CA ALA A 269 16.59 -1.21 3.00
C ALA A 269 17.67 -2.28 2.80
N GLN A 270 17.27 -3.54 2.80
CA GLN A 270 18.09 -4.69 2.43
C GLN A 270 17.52 -5.32 1.17
N VAL A 271 18.33 -5.42 0.12
CA VAL A 271 17.94 -5.99 -1.18
C VAL A 271 18.94 -7.09 -1.52
N ALA A 272 18.51 -8.34 -1.55
CA ALA A 272 19.38 -9.47 -1.87
C ALA A 272 19.67 -9.62 -3.37
N GLY A 273 18.80 -9.10 -4.23
CA GLY A 273 19.00 -9.06 -5.68
C GLY A 273 19.50 -7.70 -6.18
N ASP A 274 19.19 -7.42 -7.44
CA ASP A 274 19.58 -6.18 -8.10
C ASP A 274 18.61 -5.03 -7.78
N VAL A 275 19.15 -3.80 -7.76
CA VAL A 275 18.34 -2.57 -7.73
C VAL A 275 18.41 -1.91 -9.10
N LYS A 276 17.26 -1.79 -9.76
CA LYS A 276 17.10 -1.05 -10.99
C LYS A 276 16.14 0.12 -10.79
N ALA A 277 16.60 1.34 -11.00
CA ALA A 277 15.82 2.54 -10.79
C ALA A 277 15.89 3.50 -11.98
N GLU A 278 14.71 3.91 -12.48
CA GLU A 278 14.55 5.01 -13.44
C GLU A 278 13.76 6.13 -12.75
N LEU A 279 14.44 7.22 -12.39
CA LEU A 279 13.87 8.33 -11.64
C LEU A 279 13.96 9.61 -12.47
N SER A 280 12.87 10.33 -12.60
CA SER A 280 12.84 11.53 -13.42
C SER A 280 11.84 12.60 -12.94
N GLY A 281 11.92 13.77 -13.55
CA GLY A 281 11.07 14.90 -13.20
C GLY A 281 11.67 15.68 -12.04
N GLY A 282 11.07 15.81 -10.96
CA GLY A 282 11.52 16.32 -9.67
C GLY A 282 12.43 17.58 -9.64
N LYS A 283 12.21 18.45 -8.68
CA LYS A 283 13.14 19.55 -8.38
C LYS A 283 14.52 18.99 -7.97
N ASN A 284 14.51 18.00 -7.07
CA ASN A 284 15.69 17.24 -6.70
C ASN A 284 15.36 15.74 -6.82
N VAL A 285 16.29 14.95 -7.36
CA VAL A 285 16.11 13.50 -7.52
C VAL A 285 17.23 12.77 -6.83
N THR A 286 16.88 11.86 -5.91
CA THR A 286 17.87 11.02 -5.20
C THR A 286 17.49 9.55 -5.39
N GLY A 287 18.43 8.73 -5.81
CA GLY A 287 18.25 7.30 -5.96
C GLY A 287 18.07 6.60 -4.61
N ILE A 288 19.10 6.62 -3.79
CA ILE A 288 19.09 6.05 -2.42
C ILE A 288 19.48 7.14 -1.43
N LEU A 289 18.63 7.35 -0.43
CA LEU A 289 18.82 8.29 0.66
C LEU A 289 18.76 7.55 2.00
N GLY A 290 19.88 7.33 2.64
CA GLY A 290 19.98 6.65 3.94
C GLY A 290 20.88 5.41 3.89
N THR A 291 20.74 4.51 4.86
CA THR A 291 21.55 3.30 4.96
C THR A 291 20.88 2.16 4.19
N SER A 292 21.62 1.48 3.33
CA SER A 292 21.08 0.33 2.57
C SER A 292 22.17 -0.71 2.31
N THR A 293 21.76 -1.98 2.27
CA THR A 293 22.62 -3.11 1.88
C THR A 293 22.02 -3.75 0.63
N ILE A 294 22.81 -3.90 -0.42
CA ILE A 294 22.40 -4.47 -1.70
C ILE A 294 23.41 -5.56 -2.06
N ASP A 295 22.95 -6.81 -2.05
CA ASP A 295 23.81 -7.96 -2.36
C ASP A 295 24.00 -8.18 -3.87
N GLY A 296 23.15 -7.58 -4.70
CA GLY A 296 23.27 -7.54 -6.16
C GLY A 296 23.95 -6.28 -6.67
N SER A 297 23.66 -5.94 -7.92
CA SER A 297 24.14 -4.74 -8.59
C SER A 297 23.15 -3.58 -8.49
N VAL A 298 23.65 -2.36 -8.64
CA VAL A 298 22.84 -1.14 -8.71
C VAL A 298 22.93 -0.57 -10.12
N LYS A 299 21.78 -0.42 -10.78
CA LYS A 299 21.63 0.29 -12.04
C LYS A 299 20.64 1.41 -11.92
N MET A 300 21.11 2.65 -12.05
CA MET A 300 20.23 3.83 -11.93
C MET A 300 20.32 4.71 -13.17
N LYS A 301 19.17 5.21 -13.60
CA LYS A 301 19.04 6.31 -14.53
C LYS A 301 18.26 7.43 -13.85
N ILE A 302 18.91 8.58 -13.67
CA ILE A 302 18.35 9.73 -12.96
C ILE A 302 18.38 10.96 -13.88
N ASN A 303 17.22 11.59 -14.05
CA ASN A 303 17.10 12.85 -14.79
C ASN A 303 16.31 13.87 -13.96
N SER A 304 16.99 14.85 -13.40
CA SER A 304 16.42 15.89 -12.54
C SER A 304 16.32 17.24 -13.27
N LEU A 305 15.33 18.02 -12.92
CA LEU A 305 15.22 19.43 -13.33
C LEU A 305 16.08 20.34 -12.46
N GLY A 306 16.49 19.89 -11.27
CA GLY A 306 17.43 20.59 -10.40
C GLY A 306 18.63 19.70 -10.06
N SER A 307 18.85 19.42 -8.78
CA SER A 307 19.94 18.56 -8.32
C SER A 307 19.63 17.08 -8.52
N ALA A 308 20.65 16.30 -8.88
CA ALA A 308 20.57 14.86 -9.06
C ALA A 308 21.66 14.14 -8.26
N CYS A 309 21.27 13.12 -7.49
CA CYS A 309 22.21 12.29 -6.74
C CYS A 309 21.83 10.81 -6.86
N GLY A 310 22.79 9.96 -7.22
CA GLY A 310 22.56 8.51 -7.26
C GLY A 310 22.39 7.95 -5.85
N ILE A 311 23.42 8.07 -5.03
CA ILE A 311 23.45 7.62 -3.64
C ILE A 311 23.85 8.81 -2.76
N ASN A 312 22.98 9.18 -1.82
CA ASN A 312 23.23 10.19 -0.80
C ASN A 312 23.01 9.55 0.58
N ALA A 313 24.10 9.03 1.15
CA ALA A 313 23.97 8.18 2.32
C ALA A 313 25.22 8.17 3.21
N GLY A 314 25.00 8.05 4.49
CA GLY A 314 26.10 7.82 5.45
C GLY A 314 26.76 6.44 5.31
N GLN A 315 25.99 5.42 4.87
CA GLN A 315 26.52 4.07 4.63
C GLN A 315 25.64 3.30 3.65
N VAL A 316 26.17 2.97 2.48
CA VAL A 316 25.56 2.04 1.53
C VAL A 316 26.58 1.00 1.15
N THR A 317 26.21 -0.27 1.23
CA THR A 317 27.01 -1.40 0.78
C THR A 317 26.37 -1.98 -0.48
N VAL A 318 27.15 -2.12 -1.56
CA VAL A 318 26.75 -2.81 -2.79
C VAL A 318 27.79 -3.89 -3.07
N ALA A 319 27.35 -5.15 -3.18
CA ALA A 319 28.29 -6.27 -3.31
C ALA A 319 28.86 -6.41 -4.73
N HIS A 320 28.13 -5.94 -5.74
CA HIS A 320 28.52 -6.05 -7.16
C HIS A 320 28.63 -4.68 -7.83
N ASP A 321 28.28 -4.60 -9.11
CA ASP A 321 28.49 -3.43 -9.93
C ASP A 321 27.56 -2.26 -9.59
N VAL A 322 28.09 -1.04 -9.68
CA VAL A 322 27.31 0.20 -9.58
C VAL A 322 27.41 0.94 -10.92
N ASN A 323 26.32 1.01 -11.65
CA ASN A 323 26.21 1.73 -12.92
C ASN A 323 25.14 2.82 -12.81
N MET A 324 25.55 4.07 -12.93
CA MET A 324 24.67 5.22 -12.79
C MET A 324 24.82 6.17 -13.96
N ASP A 325 23.71 6.47 -14.63
CA ASP A 325 23.55 7.53 -15.64
C ASP A 325 22.73 8.66 -14.98
N ILE A 326 23.40 9.76 -14.65
CA ILE A 326 22.82 10.84 -13.83
C ILE A 326 22.96 12.16 -14.56
N SER A 327 21.84 12.86 -14.71
CA SER A 327 21.77 14.20 -15.26
C SER A 327 20.90 15.13 -14.42
N GLY A 328 21.32 16.38 -14.31
CA GLY A 328 20.58 17.47 -13.66
C GLY A 328 20.68 18.73 -14.50
N GLN A 329 19.61 19.51 -14.57
CA GLN A 329 19.57 20.75 -15.35
C GLN A 329 20.15 21.94 -14.58
N SER A 330 20.01 21.95 -13.25
CA SER A 330 20.55 23.01 -12.39
C SER A 330 20.89 22.43 -11.01
N GLY A 331 21.98 22.91 -10.40
CA GLY A 331 22.38 22.46 -9.06
C GLY A 331 23.43 21.33 -9.09
N MET A 332 23.55 20.60 -8.00
CA MET A 332 24.55 19.57 -7.82
C MET A 332 24.19 18.28 -8.60
N VAL A 333 25.14 17.72 -9.31
CA VAL A 333 25.03 16.40 -9.92
C VAL A 333 26.14 15.52 -9.33
N ALA A 334 25.74 14.44 -8.64
CA ALA A 334 26.67 13.53 -7.98
C ALA A 334 26.28 12.07 -8.19
N GLY A 335 27.23 11.21 -8.47
CA GLY A 335 27.02 9.76 -8.42
C GLY A 335 26.80 9.31 -6.99
N ILE A 336 27.75 9.63 -6.12
CA ILE A 336 27.73 9.32 -4.69
C ILE A 336 28.08 10.60 -3.92
N ALA A 337 27.27 10.92 -2.91
CA ALA A 337 27.51 11.98 -1.94
C ALA A 337 27.39 11.44 -0.53
N SER A 338 28.23 11.90 0.40
CA SER A 338 28.25 11.50 1.82
C SER A 338 28.25 12.72 2.73
#